data_6f8c1cb62c7f5ef573da1a195208e8fa
#
_entry.id   6f8c1cb62c7f5ef573da1a195208e8fa
#
_cell.length_a   1.000
_cell.length_b   1.000
_cell.length_c   1.000
_cell.angle_alpha   90.00
_cell.angle_beta   90.00
_cell.angle_gamma   90.00
#
_symmetry.space_group_name_H-M   'P 1'
#
loop_
_entity.id
_entity.type
_entity.pdbx_description
1 polymer ?
#
loop_
_entity_poly.entity_id
_entity_poly.type
_entity_poly.pdbx_seq_one_letter_code
_entity_poly.pdbx_strand_id
1 'polypeptide(L)'
;MSKTVFNRNEIDFTKEPMFFGEDQNVQRYDIFKYPALDKLNQTMLGYFWRPEEVSLQKDRADYQTFRPEQKHIFTSNLKYQTLLDSVQGRGPSLAFLPYVSNPELEGCIITWDFFESLHSRSYTHIMKNVYADPSEVFDTILNDEEIIKRAISVTENYDKFSQLAEDYFVKGKGDIKEVKKALYLAMVNVNILEGLRFYVSFACTFAFGELKLMEGSAKIISFIARDEATHLNLSTQVIKNWHDGDEAEMKKIAEQCKDEVRNMYELCVEEEKAWARHLMKDGSIIGLNEKLLGDYVEFVANKRLKAIGFDPLFDRPANANPLPWTQHWLSSAGLQVAPQETEVESYIIGGVKQDVDKDTL
;
A
#
# COMPACT_ATOMS: atom_id res chain seq x y z
N MET A 1 -22.49 -11.46 -17.14
CA MET A 1 -23.16 -10.18 -17.43
C MET A 1 -22.11 -9.20 -17.91
N SER A 2 -22.39 -8.38 -18.92
CA SER A 2 -21.46 -7.34 -19.34
C SER A 2 -21.49 -6.21 -18.30
N LYS A 3 -20.33 -5.78 -17.83
CA LYS A 3 -20.22 -4.61 -16.97
C LYS A 3 -20.66 -3.35 -17.72
N THR A 4 -21.31 -2.43 -17.01
CA THR A 4 -21.73 -1.15 -17.57
C THR A 4 -21.23 0.01 -16.71
N VAL A 5 -20.86 1.12 -17.33
CA VAL A 5 -20.50 2.35 -16.61
C VAL A 5 -21.72 3.14 -16.13
N PHE A 6 -22.92 2.75 -16.55
CA PHE A 6 -24.15 3.39 -16.14
C PHE A 6 -25.29 2.38 -16.05
N ASN A 7 -25.61 1.97 -14.84
CA ASN A 7 -26.79 1.18 -14.54
C ASN A 7 -28.02 2.11 -14.39
N ARG A 8 -29.12 1.77 -15.05
CA ARG A 8 -30.38 2.55 -14.99
C ARG A 8 -31.35 2.07 -13.92
N ASN A 9 -31.03 0.98 -13.23
CA ASN A 9 -31.88 0.45 -12.19
C ASN A 9 -31.83 1.32 -10.94
N GLU A 10 -32.89 1.32 -10.18
CA GLU A 10 -32.87 1.83 -8.80
C GLU A 10 -32.06 0.84 -7.93
N ILE A 11 -31.03 1.35 -7.27
CA ILE A 11 -30.12 0.56 -6.44
C ILE A 11 -30.08 1.16 -5.04
N ASP A 12 -30.23 0.28 -4.05
CA ASP A 12 -29.97 0.60 -2.65
C ASP A 12 -28.58 0.08 -2.28
N PHE A 13 -27.56 0.91 -2.40
CA PHE A 13 -26.17 0.54 -2.12
C PHE A 13 -25.95 0.01 -0.72
N THR A 14 -26.82 0.35 0.25
CA THR A 14 -26.72 -0.16 1.62
C THR A 14 -27.00 -1.65 1.72
N LYS A 15 -27.57 -2.25 0.67
CA LYS A 15 -27.87 -3.69 0.60
C LYS A 15 -26.88 -4.46 -0.28
N GLU A 16 -26.11 -3.75 -1.08
CA GLU A 16 -25.14 -4.40 -1.97
C GLU A 16 -23.93 -4.95 -1.17
N PRO A 17 -23.34 -6.08 -1.60
CA PRO A 17 -22.05 -6.53 -1.09
C PRO A 17 -20.94 -5.56 -1.51
N MET A 18 -19.74 -5.68 -0.93
CA MET A 18 -18.59 -4.84 -1.36
C MET A 18 -18.23 -5.07 -2.83
N PHE A 19 -18.31 -6.33 -3.27
CA PHE A 19 -17.95 -6.77 -4.61
C PHE A 19 -19.02 -7.68 -5.20
N PHE A 20 -19.12 -7.67 -6.52
CA PHE A 20 -20.01 -8.54 -7.29
C PHE A 20 -21.51 -8.32 -7.10
N GLY A 21 -21.91 -7.19 -6.55
CA GLY A 21 -23.29 -6.71 -6.57
C GLY A 21 -23.66 -6.04 -7.90
N GLU A 22 -24.72 -5.25 -7.87
CA GLU A 22 -25.17 -4.47 -9.04
C GLU A 22 -24.13 -3.42 -9.44
N ASP A 23 -23.99 -3.19 -10.75
CA ASP A 23 -23.17 -2.09 -11.26
C ASP A 23 -23.72 -0.75 -10.78
N GLN A 24 -22.85 0.17 -10.42
CA GLN A 24 -23.25 1.46 -9.88
C GLN A 24 -23.95 2.35 -10.92
N ASN A 25 -24.80 3.27 -10.44
CA ASN A 25 -25.46 4.27 -11.26
C ASN A 25 -24.97 5.69 -10.93
N VAL A 26 -25.29 6.22 -9.75
CA VAL A 26 -24.87 7.54 -9.25
C VAL A 26 -23.98 7.34 -8.04
N GLN A 27 -22.78 7.91 -8.05
CA GLN A 27 -21.94 7.94 -6.87
C GLN A 27 -22.58 8.85 -5.82
N ARG A 28 -23.06 8.27 -4.72
CA ARG A 28 -23.70 8.99 -3.62
C ARG A 28 -22.83 8.92 -2.37
N TYR A 29 -22.52 10.09 -1.83
CA TYR A 29 -21.73 10.26 -0.61
C TYR A 29 -22.55 10.90 0.52
N ASP A 30 -23.88 10.68 0.51
CA ASP A 30 -24.83 11.11 1.54
C ASP A 30 -25.41 9.94 2.33
N ILE A 31 -25.30 8.71 1.83
CA ILE A 31 -25.75 7.46 2.47
C ILE A 31 -24.64 6.42 2.29
N PHE A 32 -24.24 5.78 3.38
CA PHE A 32 -23.13 4.83 3.38
C PHE A 32 -23.52 3.49 3.99
N LYS A 33 -23.11 2.39 3.39
CA LYS A 33 -23.06 1.08 4.04
C LYS A 33 -21.80 0.96 4.90
N TYR A 34 -20.69 1.50 4.44
CA TYR A 34 -19.36 1.43 5.08
C TYR A 34 -18.80 2.83 5.38
N PRO A 35 -19.38 3.58 6.35
CA PRO A 35 -18.97 4.96 6.61
C PRO A 35 -17.50 5.10 7.03
N ALA A 36 -16.88 4.04 7.55
CA ALA A 36 -15.47 4.04 7.87
C ALA A 36 -14.57 4.11 6.62
N LEU A 37 -15.02 3.55 5.48
CA LEU A 37 -14.31 3.66 4.19
C LEU A 37 -14.39 5.09 3.64
N ASP A 38 -15.56 5.73 3.70
CA ASP A 38 -15.67 7.14 3.29
C ASP A 38 -14.77 8.04 4.13
N LYS A 39 -14.78 7.86 5.45
CA LYS A 39 -13.88 8.61 6.35
C LYS A 39 -12.40 8.36 6.02
N LEU A 40 -12.03 7.14 5.64
CA LEU A 40 -10.67 6.82 5.21
C LEU A 40 -10.33 7.54 3.90
N ASN A 41 -11.25 7.55 2.93
CA ASN A 41 -11.08 8.27 1.68
C ASN A 41 -10.86 9.78 1.92
N GLN A 42 -11.67 10.40 2.79
CA GLN A 42 -11.47 11.80 3.19
C GLN A 42 -10.08 12.04 3.82
N THR A 43 -9.60 11.07 4.61
CA THR A 43 -8.25 11.14 5.19
C THR A 43 -7.17 11.08 4.10
N MET A 44 -7.30 10.16 3.14
CA MET A 44 -6.37 10.05 2.00
C MET A 44 -6.34 11.36 1.19
N LEU A 45 -7.51 11.89 0.83
CA LEU A 45 -7.61 13.16 0.08
C LEU A 45 -6.94 14.33 0.82
N GLY A 46 -6.97 14.35 2.16
CA GLY A 46 -6.28 15.34 2.97
C GLY A 46 -4.76 15.17 3.03
N TYR A 47 -4.21 14.07 2.52
CA TYR A 47 -2.78 13.78 2.55
C TYR A 47 -2.03 14.16 1.27
N PHE A 48 -2.66 14.87 0.34
CA PHE A 48 -2.01 15.27 -0.90
C PHE A 48 -0.69 16.03 -0.67
N TRP A 49 0.33 15.68 -1.43
CA TRP A 49 1.66 16.26 -1.40
C TRP A 49 2.33 16.15 -2.78
N ARG A 50 3.47 16.81 -2.97
CA ARG A 50 4.24 16.73 -4.21
C ARG A 50 5.73 16.51 -3.91
N PRO A 51 6.42 15.60 -4.61
CA PRO A 51 7.84 15.33 -4.36
C PRO A 51 8.73 16.56 -4.62
N GLU A 52 8.33 17.44 -5.53
CA GLU A 52 9.07 18.68 -5.85
C GLU A 52 9.13 19.67 -4.70
N GLU A 53 8.31 19.51 -3.67
CA GLU A 53 8.34 20.34 -2.44
C GLU A 53 9.51 19.98 -1.52
N VAL A 54 10.20 18.86 -1.78
CA VAL A 54 11.33 18.38 -0.99
C VAL A 54 12.64 18.59 -1.74
N SER A 55 13.58 19.37 -1.15
CA SER A 55 14.91 19.58 -1.73
C SER A 55 15.77 18.32 -1.62
N LEU A 56 16.41 17.92 -2.72
CA LEU A 56 17.32 16.77 -2.83
C LEU A 56 18.78 17.19 -3.13
N GLN A 57 19.12 18.47 -3.03
CA GLN A 57 20.47 18.95 -3.33
C GLN A 57 21.52 18.33 -2.41
N LYS A 58 21.21 18.25 -1.11
CA LYS A 58 22.08 17.59 -0.13
C LYS A 58 22.22 16.09 -0.42
N ASP A 59 21.14 15.43 -0.79
CA ASP A 59 21.11 14.00 -1.09
C ASP A 59 22.06 13.62 -2.24
N ARG A 60 22.13 14.46 -3.28
CA ARG A 60 23.09 14.27 -4.37
C ARG A 60 24.54 14.34 -3.88
N ALA A 61 24.85 15.31 -3.04
CA ALA A 61 26.18 15.45 -2.46
C ALA A 61 26.52 14.27 -1.53
N ASP A 62 25.59 13.86 -0.68
CA ASP A 62 25.74 12.71 0.21
C ASP A 62 26.01 11.43 -0.57
N TYR A 63 25.19 11.14 -1.62
CA TYR A 63 25.32 9.94 -2.45
C TYR A 63 26.69 9.84 -3.13
N GLN A 64 27.28 10.96 -3.55
CA GLN A 64 28.62 10.96 -4.15
C GLN A 64 29.69 10.49 -3.17
N THR A 65 29.51 10.71 -1.87
CA THR A 65 30.44 10.30 -0.81
C THR A 65 30.24 8.87 -0.34
N PHE A 66 29.14 8.21 -0.77
CA PHE A 66 28.80 6.87 -0.33
C PHE A 66 29.83 5.84 -0.76
N ARG A 67 30.14 4.93 0.16
CA ARG A 67 30.88 3.71 -0.12
C ARG A 67 30.04 2.76 -1.00
N PRO A 68 30.67 1.82 -1.73
CA PRO A 68 29.95 0.93 -2.63
C PRO A 68 28.76 0.19 -1.98
N GLU A 69 28.92 -0.31 -0.77
CA GLU A 69 27.86 -1.00 -0.03
C GLU A 69 26.68 -0.07 0.31
N GLN A 70 26.94 1.17 0.65
CA GLN A 70 25.87 2.16 0.91
C GLN A 70 25.10 2.51 -0.39
N LYS A 71 25.82 2.66 -1.50
CA LYS A 71 25.21 2.85 -2.82
C LYS A 71 24.35 1.66 -3.21
N HIS A 72 24.87 0.44 -2.99
CA HIS A 72 24.12 -0.80 -3.25
C HIS A 72 22.80 -0.82 -2.46
N ILE A 73 22.83 -0.58 -1.15
CA ILE A 73 21.64 -0.59 -0.29
C ILE A 73 20.64 0.46 -0.76
N PHE A 74 21.08 1.70 -0.96
CA PHE A 74 20.18 2.80 -1.36
C PHE A 74 19.54 2.55 -2.73
N THR A 75 20.36 2.21 -3.74
CA THR A 75 19.91 2.00 -5.12
C THR A 75 19.01 0.77 -5.25
N SER A 76 19.35 -0.34 -4.59
CA SER A 76 18.54 -1.56 -4.63
C SER A 76 17.15 -1.34 -4.01
N ASN A 77 17.07 -0.59 -2.90
CA ASN A 77 15.77 -0.24 -2.31
C ASN A 77 14.93 0.64 -3.23
N LEU A 78 15.52 1.65 -3.89
CA LEU A 78 14.78 2.47 -4.86
C LEU A 78 14.26 1.64 -6.03
N LYS A 79 15.07 0.72 -6.58
CA LYS A 79 14.65 -0.20 -7.65
C LYS A 79 13.49 -1.07 -7.22
N TYR A 80 13.59 -1.67 -6.03
CA TYR A 80 12.57 -2.55 -5.48
C TYR A 80 11.24 -1.81 -5.29
N GLN A 81 11.25 -0.67 -4.60
CA GLN A 81 10.06 0.15 -4.38
C GLN A 81 9.46 0.63 -5.70
N THR A 82 10.28 1.11 -6.64
CA THR A 82 9.81 1.56 -7.97
C THR A 82 9.07 0.46 -8.73
N LEU A 83 9.55 -0.79 -8.69
CA LEU A 83 8.88 -1.88 -9.39
C LEU A 83 7.59 -2.28 -8.69
N LEU A 84 7.59 -2.38 -7.36
CA LEU A 84 6.40 -2.76 -6.60
C LEU A 84 5.27 -1.74 -6.78
N ASP A 85 5.55 -0.43 -6.66
CA ASP A 85 4.54 0.62 -6.86
C ASP A 85 4.11 0.75 -8.33
N SER A 86 4.98 0.36 -9.27
CA SER A 86 4.57 0.27 -10.68
C SER A 86 3.57 -0.87 -10.93
N VAL A 87 3.64 -1.95 -10.16
CA VAL A 87 2.66 -3.05 -10.16
C VAL A 87 1.41 -2.61 -9.41
N GLN A 88 1.57 -2.10 -8.21
CA GLN A 88 0.50 -1.69 -7.32
C GLN A 88 -0.33 -0.55 -7.91
N GLY A 89 0.28 0.42 -8.58
CA GLY A 89 -0.41 1.52 -9.27
C GLY A 89 -1.28 1.08 -10.47
N ARG A 90 -1.35 -0.22 -10.77
CA ARG A 90 -2.26 -0.79 -11.77
C ARG A 90 -3.17 -1.87 -11.18
N GLY A 91 -2.72 -2.52 -10.11
CA GLY A 91 -3.39 -3.67 -9.52
C GLY A 91 -4.84 -3.39 -9.11
N PRO A 92 -5.10 -2.42 -8.22
CA PRO A 92 -6.45 -2.13 -7.74
C PRO A 92 -7.43 -1.73 -8.84
N SER A 93 -7.01 -0.87 -9.79
CA SER A 93 -7.84 -0.45 -10.92
C SER A 93 -8.17 -1.59 -11.88
N LEU A 94 -7.22 -2.46 -12.18
CA LEU A 94 -7.43 -3.54 -13.14
C LEU A 94 -8.16 -4.74 -12.51
N ALA A 95 -7.84 -5.06 -11.26
CA ALA A 95 -8.35 -6.27 -10.62
C ALA A 95 -9.61 -6.02 -9.77
N PHE A 96 -9.65 -4.96 -8.95
CA PHE A 96 -10.71 -4.78 -7.97
C PHE A 96 -11.80 -3.82 -8.45
N LEU A 97 -11.42 -2.65 -8.96
CA LEU A 97 -12.35 -1.58 -9.33
C LEU A 97 -13.50 -2.04 -10.24
N PRO A 98 -13.30 -2.92 -11.25
CA PRO A 98 -14.38 -3.38 -12.12
C PRO A 98 -15.50 -4.14 -11.42
N TYR A 99 -15.27 -4.63 -10.19
CA TYR A 99 -16.20 -5.50 -9.48
C TYR A 99 -16.77 -4.88 -8.20
N VAL A 100 -16.39 -3.64 -7.88
CA VAL A 100 -16.88 -2.90 -6.71
C VAL A 100 -18.36 -2.53 -6.88
N SER A 101 -19.12 -2.63 -5.78
CA SER A 101 -20.57 -2.36 -5.78
C SER A 101 -20.98 -1.18 -4.90
N ASN A 102 -20.06 -0.56 -4.14
CA ASN A 102 -20.36 0.54 -3.22
C ASN A 102 -19.56 1.79 -3.59
N PRO A 103 -20.17 2.98 -3.60
CA PRO A 103 -19.49 4.24 -3.94
C PRO A 103 -18.30 4.56 -3.02
N GLU A 104 -18.43 4.30 -1.72
CA GLU A 104 -17.38 4.57 -0.74
C GLU A 104 -16.13 3.70 -0.96
N LEU A 105 -16.29 2.44 -1.35
CA LEU A 105 -15.16 1.58 -1.69
C LEU A 105 -14.56 1.96 -3.05
N GLU A 106 -15.39 2.27 -4.04
CA GLU A 106 -14.95 2.77 -5.35
C GLU A 106 -14.09 4.03 -5.19
N GLY A 107 -14.56 5.02 -4.41
CA GLY A 107 -13.82 6.24 -4.12
C GLY A 107 -12.48 5.98 -3.45
N CYS A 108 -12.42 5.04 -2.49
CA CYS A 108 -11.17 4.64 -1.86
C CYS A 108 -10.17 4.06 -2.86
N ILE A 109 -10.61 3.17 -3.76
CA ILE A 109 -9.71 2.52 -4.73
C ILE A 109 -9.19 3.53 -5.76
N ILE A 110 -10.02 4.46 -6.23
CA ILE A 110 -9.60 5.52 -7.17
C ILE A 110 -8.55 6.43 -6.50
N THR A 111 -8.76 6.81 -5.26
CA THR A 111 -7.82 7.66 -4.51
C THR A 111 -6.52 6.90 -4.23
N TRP A 112 -6.60 5.63 -3.92
CA TRP A 112 -5.44 4.75 -3.76
C TRP A 112 -4.56 4.72 -5.01
N ASP A 113 -5.12 4.41 -6.19
CA ASP A 113 -4.38 4.40 -7.46
C ASP A 113 -3.73 5.77 -7.79
N PHE A 114 -4.39 6.86 -7.41
CA PHE A 114 -3.81 8.19 -7.52
C PHE A 114 -2.52 8.32 -6.70
N PHE A 115 -2.52 7.87 -5.43
CA PHE A 115 -1.33 7.92 -4.58
C PHE A 115 -0.21 6.99 -5.06
N GLU A 116 -0.53 5.80 -5.57
CA GLU A 116 0.46 4.91 -6.17
C GLU A 116 1.16 5.55 -7.39
N SER A 117 0.40 6.28 -8.20
CA SER A 117 0.98 7.08 -9.29
C SER A 117 1.89 8.19 -8.77
N LEU A 118 1.55 8.82 -7.63
CA LEU A 118 2.37 9.83 -6.98
C LEU A 118 3.65 9.22 -6.41
N HIS A 119 3.58 8.02 -5.81
CA HIS A 119 4.75 7.28 -5.30
C HIS A 119 5.73 6.97 -6.44
N SER A 120 5.26 6.42 -7.56
CA SER A 120 6.09 6.15 -8.74
C SER A 120 6.78 7.41 -9.27
N ARG A 121 6.09 8.57 -9.29
CA ARG A 121 6.68 9.86 -9.64
C ARG A 121 7.73 10.30 -8.64
N SER A 122 7.54 9.99 -7.37
CA SER A 122 8.43 10.37 -6.28
C SER A 122 9.76 9.63 -6.35
N TYR A 123 9.76 8.34 -6.65
CA TYR A 123 11.00 7.59 -6.91
C TYR A 123 11.73 8.14 -8.13
N THR A 124 11.00 8.47 -9.19
CA THR A 124 11.58 9.11 -10.37
C THR A 124 12.20 10.48 -10.02
N HIS A 125 11.55 11.26 -9.15
CA HIS A 125 12.07 12.54 -8.68
C HIS A 125 13.38 12.37 -7.90
N ILE A 126 13.43 11.38 -6.97
CA ILE A 126 14.66 11.04 -6.25
C ILE A 126 15.77 10.67 -7.25
N MET A 127 15.50 9.75 -8.18
CA MET A 127 16.50 9.29 -9.14
C MET A 127 17.04 10.43 -10.00
N LYS A 128 16.20 11.29 -10.53
CA LYS A 128 16.61 12.46 -11.35
C LYS A 128 17.50 13.46 -10.60
N ASN A 129 17.34 13.58 -9.30
CA ASN A 129 18.07 14.53 -8.49
C ASN A 129 19.35 13.95 -7.88
N VAL A 130 19.38 12.66 -7.58
CA VAL A 130 20.51 11.99 -6.91
C VAL A 130 21.53 11.45 -7.91
N TYR A 131 21.10 10.82 -8.99
CA TYR A 131 22.00 10.18 -9.97
C TYR A 131 22.40 11.15 -11.09
N ALA A 132 23.58 10.91 -11.68
CA ALA A 132 24.03 11.66 -12.84
C ALA A 132 23.21 11.32 -14.09
N ASP A 133 22.91 10.04 -14.26
CA ASP A 133 22.00 9.49 -15.27
C ASP A 133 21.00 8.54 -14.62
N PRO A 134 19.74 8.91 -14.46
CA PRO A 134 18.72 8.04 -13.86
C PRO A 134 18.42 6.80 -14.72
N SER A 135 18.73 6.78 -16.02
CA SER A 135 18.53 5.62 -16.88
C SER A 135 19.37 4.43 -16.43
N GLU A 136 20.58 4.65 -15.90
CA GLU A 136 21.43 3.60 -15.33
C GLU A 136 20.71 2.81 -14.21
N VAL A 137 19.77 3.43 -13.50
CA VAL A 137 18.97 2.76 -12.48
C VAL A 137 17.75 2.10 -13.10
N PHE A 138 16.97 2.83 -13.89
CA PHE A 138 15.73 2.33 -14.49
C PHE A 138 15.94 1.12 -15.38
N ASP A 139 16.92 1.18 -16.29
CA ASP A 139 17.18 0.14 -17.28
C ASP A 139 17.70 -1.19 -16.67
N THR A 140 18.08 -1.12 -15.39
CA THR A 140 18.60 -2.29 -14.66
C THR A 140 17.62 -2.87 -13.62
N ILE A 141 16.42 -2.30 -13.46
CA ILE A 141 15.41 -2.81 -12.51
C ILE A 141 15.01 -4.25 -12.85
N LEU A 142 14.68 -4.49 -14.13
CA LEU A 142 14.23 -5.80 -14.60
C LEU A 142 15.37 -6.83 -14.80
N ASN A 143 16.61 -6.44 -14.52
CA ASN A 143 17.76 -7.35 -14.55
C ASN A 143 18.10 -7.92 -13.15
N ASP A 144 17.46 -7.43 -12.10
CA ASP A 144 17.68 -7.88 -10.72
C ASP A 144 16.72 -9.02 -10.38
N GLU A 145 17.23 -10.24 -10.39
CA GLU A 145 16.44 -11.46 -10.12
C GLU A 145 15.78 -11.44 -8.73
N GLU A 146 16.44 -10.83 -7.73
CA GLU A 146 15.88 -10.75 -6.37
C GLU A 146 14.67 -9.81 -6.32
N ILE A 147 14.67 -8.75 -7.11
CA ILE A 147 13.52 -7.85 -7.26
C ILE A 147 12.39 -8.54 -8.04
N ILE A 148 12.71 -9.19 -9.16
CA ILE A 148 11.74 -9.87 -10.03
C ILE A 148 10.98 -10.97 -9.27
N LYS A 149 11.66 -11.81 -8.50
CA LYS A 149 11.01 -12.86 -7.70
C LYS A 149 9.91 -12.28 -6.79
N ARG A 150 10.17 -11.14 -6.17
CA ARG A 150 9.21 -10.47 -5.27
C ARG A 150 8.04 -9.85 -6.02
N ALA A 151 8.32 -9.25 -7.17
CA ALA A 151 7.27 -8.70 -8.03
C ALA A 151 6.32 -9.82 -8.53
N ILE A 152 6.84 -10.98 -8.92
CA ILE A 152 6.05 -12.14 -9.31
C ILE A 152 5.16 -12.60 -8.15
N SER A 153 5.72 -12.76 -6.94
CA SER A 153 4.96 -13.16 -5.75
C SER A 153 3.80 -12.22 -5.43
N VAL A 154 3.93 -10.93 -5.75
CA VAL A 154 2.85 -9.94 -5.60
C VAL A 154 1.81 -10.09 -6.71
N THR A 155 2.22 -10.26 -7.97
CA THR A 155 1.32 -10.24 -9.13
C THR A 155 0.49 -11.51 -9.29
N GLU A 156 1.01 -12.66 -8.88
CA GLU A 156 0.34 -13.97 -9.06
C GLU A 156 -1.10 -14.00 -8.54
N ASN A 157 -1.36 -13.40 -7.39
CA ASN A 157 -2.72 -13.37 -6.82
C ASN A 157 -3.64 -12.40 -7.57
N TYR A 158 -3.12 -11.27 -8.04
CA TYR A 158 -3.88 -10.35 -8.90
C TYR A 158 -4.24 -11.01 -10.23
N ASP A 159 -3.26 -11.63 -10.89
CA ASP A 159 -3.46 -12.29 -12.18
C ASP A 159 -4.42 -13.46 -12.08
N LYS A 160 -4.28 -14.28 -11.03
CA LYS A 160 -5.20 -15.40 -10.75
C LYS A 160 -6.63 -14.92 -10.54
N PHE A 161 -6.82 -13.88 -9.73
CA PHE A 161 -8.15 -13.32 -9.51
C PHE A 161 -8.73 -12.75 -10.81
N SER A 162 -7.97 -11.93 -11.53
CA SER A 162 -8.41 -11.33 -12.80
C SER A 162 -8.80 -12.38 -13.83
N GLN A 163 -8.00 -13.43 -13.97
CA GLN A 163 -8.29 -14.53 -14.91
C GLN A 163 -9.58 -15.27 -14.55
N LEU A 164 -9.77 -15.61 -13.27
CA LEU A 164 -10.99 -16.31 -12.81
C LEU A 164 -12.24 -15.42 -12.94
N ALA A 165 -12.10 -14.12 -12.66
CA ALA A 165 -13.19 -13.17 -12.82
C ALA A 165 -13.57 -12.98 -14.30
N GLU A 166 -12.60 -12.86 -15.21
CA GLU A 166 -12.84 -12.80 -16.65
C GLU A 166 -13.53 -14.08 -17.15
N ASP A 167 -13.04 -15.25 -16.77
CA ASP A 167 -13.63 -16.54 -17.16
C ASP A 167 -15.08 -16.64 -16.70
N TYR A 168 -15.38 -16.22 -15.49
CA TYR A 168 -16.74 -16.28 -14.94
C TYR A 168 -17.67 -15.21 -15.55
N PHE A 169 -17.30 -13.92 -15.46
CA PHE A 169 -18.21 -12.82 -15.81
C PHE A 169 -18.31 -12.57 -17.32
N VAL A 170 -17.22 -12.81 -18.06
CA VAL A 170 -17.17 -12.53 -19.52
C VAL A 170 -17.45 -13.80 -20.32
N LYS A 171 -16.77 -14.91 -19.99
CA LYS A 171 -16.86 -16.16 -20.77
C LYS A 171 -17.92 -17.13 -20.27
N GLY A 172 -18.55 -16.86 -19.10
CA GLY A 172 -19.59 -17.72 -18.51
C GLY A 172 -19.08 -19.08 -18.05
N LYS A 173 -17.81 -19.15 -17.61
CA LYS A 173 -17.13 -20.39 -17.20
C LYS A 173 -16.62 -20.29 -15.77
N GLY A 174 -16.57 -21.42 -15.07
CA GLY A 174 -16.02 -21.49 -13.72
C GLY A 174 -17.07 -21.39 -12.61
N ASP A 175 -16.62 -21.17 -11.39
CA ASP A 175 -17.45 -21.08 -10.18
C ASP A 175 -17.20 -19.74 -9.48
N ILE A 176 -18.27 -19.04 -9.15
CA ILE A 176 -18.22 -17.76 -8.42
C ILE A 176 -17.54 -17.90 -7.04
N LYS A 177 -17.57 -19.06 -6.42
CA LYS A 177 -16.88 -19.31 -5.15
C LYS A 177 -15.36 -19.27 -5.32
N GLU A 178 -14.84 -19.83 -6.41
CA GLU A 178 -13.41 -19.74 -6.73
C GLU A 178 -12.99 -18.30 -7.04
N VAL A 179 -13.84 -17.53 -7.72
CA VAL A 179 -13.60 -16.09 -7.96
C VAL A 179 -13.55 -15.33 -6.63
N LYS A 180 -14.51 -15.56 -5.73
CA LYS A 180 -14.56 -14.92 -4.41
C LYS A 180 -13.38 -15.34 -3.53
N LYS A 181 -12.97 -16.61 -3.58
CA LYS A 181 -11.75 -17.08 -2.90
C LYS A 181 -10.51 -16.37 -3.42
N ALA A 182 -10.36 -16.27 -4.73
CA ALA A 182 -9.24 -15.58 -5.34
C ALA A 182 -9.23 -14.08 -5.01
N LEU A 183 -10.38 -13.41 -4.98
CA LEU A 183 -10.51 -12.03 -4.52
C LEU A 183 -10.02 -11.87 -3.07
N TYR A 184 -10.47 -12.76 -2.17
CA TYR A 184 -10.05 -12.73 -0.76
C TYR A 184 -8.53 -12.85 -0.61
N LEU A 185 -7.92 -13.82 -1.31
CA LEU A 185 -6.47 -14.02 -1.26
C LEU A 185 -5.69 -12.87 -1.93
N ALA A 186 -6.21 -12.30 -3.01
CA ALA A 186 -5.63 -11.12 -3.63
C ALA A 186 -5.66 -9.90 -2.68
N MET A 187 -6.76 -9.70 -1.95
CA MET A 187 -6.85 -8.62 -0.95
C MET A 187 -5.90 -8.83 0.23
N VAL A 188 -5.73 -10.09 0.68
CA VAL A 188 -4.72 -10.44 1.70
C VAL A 188 -3.30 -10.19 1.18
N ASN A 189 -3.03 -10.54 -0.08
CA ASN A 189 -1.72 -10.30 -0.70
C ASN A 189 -1.38 -8.80 -0.77
N VAL A 190 -2.37 -7.97 -1.08
CA VAL A 190 -2.25 -6.50 -1.03
C VAL A 190 -1.99 -6.01 0.40
N ASN A 191 -2.71 -6.53 1.38
CA ASN A 191 -2.47 -6.19 2.79
C ASN A 191 -1.03 -6.52 3.22
N ILE A 192 -0.47 -7.63 2.73
CA ILE A 192 0.93 -8.01 2.93
C ILE A 192 1.87 -7.06 2.19
N LEU A 193 1.57 -6.67 0.95
CA LEU A 193 2.37 -5.73 0.18
C LEU A 193 2.50 -4.39 0.93
N GLU A 194 1.39 -3.75 1.22
CA GLU A 194 1.32 -2.43 1.86
C GLU A 194 1.84 -2.44 3.31
N GLY A 195 1.58 -3.54 4.01
CA GLY A 195 1.87 -3.66 5.44
C GLY A 195 3.21 -4.26 5.81
N LEU A 196 3.90 -4.92 4.87
CA LEU A 196 5.09 -5.72 5.20
C LEU A 196 6.23 -5.57 4.19
N ARG A 197 5.98 -5.70 2.87
CA ARG A 197 7.06 -5.76 1.87
C ARG A 197 7.90 -4.48 1.78
N PHE A 198 7.32 -3.32 2.02
CA PHE A 198 8.08 -2.07 1.99
C PHE A 198 8.92 -1.81 3.25
N TYR A 199 8.66 -2.51 4.35
CA TYR A 199 9.19 -2.12 5.66
C TYR A 199 10.69 -2.34 5.84
N VAL A 200 11.29 -3.33 5.17
CA VAL A 200 12.77 -3.48 5.12
C VAL A 200 13.38 -2.29 4.38
N SER A 201 12.82 -1.94 3.23
CA SER A 201 13.30 -0.83 2.41
C SER A 201 13.11 0.52 3.09
N PHE A 202 11.97 0.74 3.75
CA PHE A 202 11.75 1.94 4.57
C PHE A 202 12.76 2.05 5.69
N ALA A 203 13.01 0.98 6.45
CA ALA A 203 13.98 0.97 7.53
C ALA A 203 15.39 1.33 7.02
N CYS A 204 15.81 0.82 5.86
CA CYS A 204 17.10 1.16 5.27
C CYS A 204 17.20 2.65 4.90
N THR A 205 16.17 3.22 4.28
CA THR A 205 16.16 4.64 3.91
C THR A 205 16.13 5.52 5.15
N PHE A 206 15.33 5.18 6.15
CA PHE A 206 15.28 5.93 7.41
C PHE A 206 16.58 5.81 8.21
N ALA A 207 17.31 4.69 8.13
CA ALA A 207 18.63 4.57 8.75
C ALA A 207 19.64 5.57 8.18
N PHE A 208 19.59 5.88 6.88
CA PHE A 208 20.36 6.99 6.33
C PHE A 208 19.93 8.33 6.92
N GLY A 209 18.61 8.57 7.03
CA GLY A 209 18.08 9.79 7.66
C GLY A 209 18.53 9.98 9.12
N GLU A 210 18.56 8.90 9.93
CA GLU A 210 19.08 8.91 11.31
C GLU A 210 20.55 9.35 11.34
N LEU A 211 21.33 8.99 10.32
CA LEU A 211 22.73 9.41 10.17
C LEU A 211 22.88 10.81 9.54
N LYS A 212 21.80 11.54 9.34
CA LYS A 212 21.77 12.85 8.64
C LYS A 212 22.26 12.78 7.20
N LEU A 213 22.06 11.65 6.55
CA LEU A 213 22.34 11.39 5.14
C LEU A 213 21.04 11.17 4.39
N MET A 214 20.97 11.58 3.11
CA MET A 214 19.78 11.37 2.26
C MET A 214 18.48 11.85 2.93
N GLU A 215 18.52 12.96 3.65
CA GLU A 215 17.41 13.46 4.47
C GLU A 215 16.19 13.84 3.60
N GLY A 216 16.40 14.36 2.40
CA GLY A 216 15.33 14.63 1.44
C GLY A 216 14.65 13.37 0.96
N SER A 217 15.43 12.35 0.57
CA SER A 217 14.89 11.04 0.20
C SER A 217 14.16 10.39 1.36
N ALA A 218 14.72 10.41 2.58
CA ALA A 218 14.05 9.89 3.77
C ALA A 218 12.73 10.62 4.05
N LYS A 219 12.66 11.93 3.82
CA LYS A 219 11.41 12.72 3.94
C LYS A 219 10.36 12.28 2.92
N ILE A 220 10.73 12.14 1.64
CA ILE A 220 9.82 11.64 0.59
C ILE A 220 9.32 10.24 0.95
N ILE A 221 10.20 9.32 1.34
CA ILE A 221 9.82 7.98 1.75
C ILE A 221 8.92 7.98 3.00
N SER A 222 9.06 8.95 3.91
CA SER A 222 8.14 9.07 5.05
C SER A 222 6.73 9.49 4.64
N PHE A 223 6.56 10.31 3.60
CA PHE A 223 5.25 10.60 3.02
C PHE A 223 4.63 9.37 2.36
N ILE A 224 5.41 8.64 1.56
CA ILE A 224 4.98 7.38 0.97
C ILE A 224 4.54 6.40 2.08
N ALA A 225 5.36 6.17 3.10
CA ALA A 225 5.02 5.26 4.20
C ALA A 225 3.76 5.68 4.98
N ARG A 226 3.44 6.97 5.08
CA ARG A 226 2.17 7.46 5.62
C ARG A 226 1.00 7.08 4.73
N ASP A 227 1.14 7.24 3.43
CA ASP A 227 0.10 6.91 2.47
C ASP A 227 -0.13 5.39 2.45
N GLU A 228 0.95 4.57 2.46
CA GLU A 228 0.87 3.10 2.59
C GLU A 228 0.15 2.65 3.87
N ALA A 229 0.25 3.40 4.95
CA ALA A 229 -0.51 3.11 6.16
C ALA A 229 -2.03 3.29 5.95
N THR A 230 -2.47 4.17 5.04
CA THR A 230 -3.89 4.31 4.68
C THR A 230 -4.35 3.21 3.73
N HIS A 231 -3.52 2.81 2.77
CA HIS A 231 -3.79 1.68 1.87
C HIS A 231 -3.90 0.36 2.65
N LEU A 232 -2.98 0.14 3.59
CA LEU A 232 -3.04 -0.97 4.53
C LEU A 232 -4.33 -0.94 5.37
N ASN A 233 -4.75 0.24 5.82
CA ASN A 233 -6.00 0.38 6.57
C ASN A 233 -7.21 0.02 5.70
N LEU A 234 -7.24 0.43 4.43
CA LEU A 234 -8.27 0.07 3.47
C LEU A 234 -8.40 -1.45 3.34
N SER A 235 -7.32 -2.13 2.98
CA SER A 235 -7.31 -3.59 2.83
C SER A 235 -7.66 -4.31 4.14
N THR A 236 -7.20 -3.79 5.29
CA THR A 236 -7.55 -4.32 6.62
C THR A 236 -9.04 -4.18 6.90
N GLN A 237 -9.68 -3.04 6.59
CA GLN A 237 -11.11 -2.85 6.77
C GLN A 237 -11.93 -3.79 5.88
N VAL A 238 -11.54 -3.95 4.61
CA VAL A 238 -12.19 -4.88 3.69
C VAL A 238 -12.12 -6.32 4.23
N ILE A 239 -10.94 -6.79 4.62
CA ILE A 239 -10.76 -8.14 5.18
C ILE A 239 -11.58 -8.32 6.46
N LYS A 240 -11.58 -7.36 7.37
CA LYS A 240 -12.36 -7.43 8.61
C LYS A 240 -13.86 -7.43 8.36
N ASN A 241 -14.35 -6.65 7.40
CA ASN A 241 -15.76 -6.69 7.02
C ASN A 241 -16.18 -8.07 6.49
N TRP A 242 -15.29 -8.77 5.78
CA TRP A 242 -15.56 -10.16 5.38
C TRP A 242 -15.51 -11.15 6.53
N HIS A 243 -14.68 -10.93 7.56
CA HIS A 243 -14.60 -11.80 8.74
C HIS A 243 -15.81 -11.61 9.67
N ASP A 244 -16.22 -10.37 9.90
CA ASP A 244 -17.16 -10.02 10.97
C ASP A 244 -18.52 -9.53 10.46
N GLY A 245 -18.63 -9.16 9.19
CA GLY A 245 -19.80 -8.53 8.59
C GLY A 245 -20.90 -9.49 8.17
N ASP A 246 -21.80 -9.00 7.30
CA ASP A 246 -23.04 -9.66 6.87
C ASP A 246 -22.89 -10.55 5.63
N GLU A 247 -21.73 -10.54 4.97
CA GLU A 247 -21.45 -11.36 3.78
C GLU A 247 -21.08 -12.79 4.18
N ALA A 248 -22.09 -13.63 4.51
CA ALA A 248 -21.92 -14.98 5.05
C ALA A 248 -21.04 -15.91 4.19
N GLU A 249 -21.06 -15.74 2.86
CA GLU A 249 -20.23 -16.53 1.95
C GLU A 249 -18.75 -16.13 2.05
N MET A 250 -18.45 -14.81 2.09
CA MET A 250 -17.10 -14.33 2.26
C MET A 250 -16.53 -14.71 3.62
N LYS A 251 -17.32 -14.66 4.67
CA LYS A 251 -16.94 -15.15 6.01
C LYS A 251 -16.54 -16.63 6.00
N LYS A 252 -17.29 -17.47 5.28
CA LYS A 252 -16.96 -18.90 5.13
C LYS A 252 -15.67 -19.10 4.33
N ILE A 253 -15.45 -18.33 3.28
CA ILE A 253 -14.22 -18.35 2.48
C ILE A 253 -13.02 -17.95 3.34
N ALA A 254 -13.14 -16.86 4.09
CA ALA A 254 -12.09 -16.40 4.99
C ALA A 254 -11.68 -17.47 6.01
N GLU A 255 -12.66 -18.15 6.61
CA GLU A 255 -12.40 -19.26 7.53
C GLU A 255 -11.68 -20.43 6.86
N GLN A 256 -12.05 -20.78 5.63
CA GLN A 256 -11.42 -21.85 4.85
C GLN A 256 -9.99 -21.51 4.40
N CYS A 257 -9.66 -20.23 4.24
CA CYS A 257 -8.37 -19.78 3.76
C CYS A 257 -7.35 -19.48 4.88
N LYS A 258 -7.67 -19.73 6.14
CA LYS A 258 -6.80 -19.37 7.28
C LYS A 258 -5.37 -19.89 7.14
N ASP A 259 -5.20 -21.15 6.76
CA ASP A 259 -3.87 -21.73 6.58
C ASP A 259 -3.14 -21.12 5.38
N GLU A 260 -3.86 -20.84 4.27
CA GLU A 260 -3.29 -20.16 3.11
C GLU A 260 -2.80 -18.77 3.48
N VAL A 261 -3.57 -17.99 4.25
CA VAL A 261 -3.17 -16.66 4.72
C VAL A 261 -1.91 -16.74 5.60
N ARG A 262 -1.85 -17.69 6.53
CA ARG A 262 -0.65 -17.90 7.37
C ARG A 262 0.59 -18.20 6.53
N ASN A 263 0.45 -19.10 5.57
CA ASN A 263 1.53 -19.45 4.64
C ASN A 263 1.99 -18.25 3.79
N MET A 264 1.06 -17.38 3.35
CA MET A 264 1.40 -16.16 2.61
C MET A 264 2.26 -15.20 3.46
N TYR A 265 1.94 -15.03 4.74
CA TYR A 265 2.75 -14.23 5.66
C TYR A 265 4.12 -14.85 5.95
N GLU A 266 4.19 -16.17 6.18
CA GLU A 266 5.45 -16.89 6.37
C GLU A 266 6.36 -16.76 5.16
N LEU A 267 5.83 -16.97 3.96
CA LEU A 267 6.56 -16.83 2.70
C LEU A 267 7.10 -15.39 2.53
N CYS A 268 6.24 -14.40 2.75
CA CYS A 268 6.65 -13.01 2.63
C CYS A 268 7.77 -12.66 3.61
N VAL A 269 7.68 -13.10 4.87
CA VAL A 269 8.74 -12.86 5.88
C VAL A 269 10.06 -13.47 5.43
N GLU A 270 10.06 -14.70 4.91
CA GLU A 270 11.30 -15.33 4.41
C GLU A 270 11.86 -14.62 3.16
N GLU A 271 11.00 -14.16 2.26
CA GLU A 271 11.41 -13.35 1.11
C GLU A 271 12.02 -12.01 1.55
N GLU A 272 11.43 -11.32 2.53
CA GLU A 272 11.96 -10.05 3.04
C GLU A 272 13.26 -10.23 3.85
N LYS A 273 13.42 -11.34 4.57
CA LYS A 273 14.71 -11.72 5.19
C LYS A 273 15.77 -11.99 4.10
N ALA A 274 15.40 -12.64 3.01
CA ALA A 274 16.31 -12.84 1.88
C ALA A 274 16.69 -11.49 1.23
N TRP A 275 15.73 -10.56 1.14
CA TRP A 275 16.00 -9.19 0.70
C TRP A 275 16.98 -8.47 1.63
N ALA A 276 16.80 -8.55 2.94
CA ALA A 276 17.73 -7.99 3.91
C ALA A 276 19.15 -8.54 3.74
N ARG A 277 19.29 -9.85 3.51
CA ARG A 277 20.59 -10.47 3.21
C ARG A 277 21.20 -9.96 1.91
N HIS A 278 20.39 -9.83 0.85
CA HIS A 278 20.84 -9.28 -0.43
C HIS A 278 21.33 -7.83 -0.29
N LEU A 279 20.63 -7.01 0.46
CA LEU A 279 21.02 -5.61 0.71
C LEU A 279 22.34 -5.51 1.48
N MET A 280 22.55 -6.38 2.47
CA MET A 280 23.69 -6.31 3.40
C MET A 280 24.87 -7.21 2.99
N LYS A 281 24.85 -7.81 1.77
CA LYS A 281 25.85 -8.78 1.32
C LYS A 281 27.30 -8.24 1.27
N ASP A 282 27.44 -6.95 0.96
CA ASP A 282 28.75 -6.30 0.82
C ASP A 282 29.09 -5.40 2.04
N GLY A 283 28.20 -5.33 3.03
CA GLY A 283 28.36 -4.54 4.24
C GLY A 283 27.03 -3.93 4.69
N SER A 284 27.04 -3.32 5.87
CA SER A 284 25.83 -2.79 6.51
C SER A 284 25.90 -1.26 6.71
N ILE A 285 24.76 -0.67 7.05
CA ILE A 285 24.66 0.70 7.54
C ILE A 285 24.85 0.69 9.05
N ILE A 286 25.49 1.73 9.62
CA ILE A 286 25.64 1.86 11.08
C ILE A 286 24.24 1.78 11.74
N GLY A 287 24.12 0.89 12.73
CA GLY A 287 22.88 0.66 13.48
C GLY A 287 21.87 -0.26 12.80
N LEU A 288 22.19 -0.83 11.62
CA LEU A 288 21.31 -1.72 10.88
C LEU A 288 22.08 -2.90 10.27
N ASN A 289 21.55 -4.11 10.41
CA ASN A 289 22.10 -5.34 9.83
C ASN A 289 20.98 -6.32 9.45
N GLU A 290 21.33 -7.39 8.74
CA GLU A 290 20.37 -8.39 8.27
C GLU A 290 19.54 -9.02 9.39
N LYS A 291 20.16 -9.29 10.56
CA LYS A 291 19.47 -9.88 11.71
C LYS A 291 18.42 -8.93 12.28
N LEU A 292 18.77 -7.67 12.50
CA LEU A 292 17.83 -6.64 13.00
C LEU A 292 16.67 -6.41 12.02
N LEU A 293 16.95 -6.43 10.72
CA LEU A 293 15.90 -6.34 9.70
C LEU A 293 14.99 -7.56 9.69
N GLY A 294 15.55 -8.77 9.82
CA GLY A 294 14.78 -10.01 9.94
C GLY A 294 13.88 -10.02 11.18
N ASP A 295 14.43 -9.64 12.33
CA ASP A 295 13.68 -9.50 13.58
C ASP A 295 12.56 -8.46 13.47
N TYR A 296 12.81 -7.37 12.75
CA TYR A 296 11.85 -6.30 12.51
C TYR A 296 10.70 -6.74 11.60
N VAL A 297 10.98 -7.47 10.52
CA VAL A 297 9.95 -8.02 9.62
C VAL A 297 9.02 -8.97 10.38
N GLU A 298 9.54 -9.89 11.21
CA GLU A 298 8.71 -10.77 12.04
C GLU A 298 7.82 -9.98 13.01
N PHE A 299 8.37 -8.94 13.63
CA PHE A 299 7.62 -8.07 14.52
C PHE A 299 6.48 -7.35 13.77
N VAL A 300 6.76 -6.80 12.59
CA VAL A 300 5.75 -6.12 11.75
C VAL A 300 4.69 -7.12 11.29
N ALA A 301 5.08 -8.31 10.81
CA ALA A 301 4.16 -9.36 10.37
C ALA A 301 3.16 -9.75 11.46
N ASN A 302 3.61 -9.96 12.70
CA ASN A 302 2.73 -10.24 13.83
C ASN A 302 1.69 -9.12 14.09
N LYS A 303 2.11 -7.86 13.93
CA LYS A 303 1.17 -6.72 14.06
C LYS A 303 0.12 -6.72 12.97
N ARG A 304 0.49 -7.05 11.72
CA ARG A 304 -0.44 -7.10 10.58
C ARG A 304 -1.41 -8.27 10.71
N LEU A 305 -0.93 -9.45 11.05
CA LEU A 305 -1.76 -10.61 11.35
C LEU A 305 -2.81 -10.30 12.42
N LYS A 306 -2.39 -9.71 13.53
CA LYS A 306 -3.31 -9.31 14.59
C LYS A 306 -4.36 -8.31 14.11
N ALA A 307 -3.97 -7.37 13.24
CA ALA A 307 -4.89 -6.35 12.72
C ALA A 307 -6.02 -6.95 11.87
N ILE A 308 -5.77 -8.07 11.18
CA ILE A 308 -6.77 -8.81 10.39
C ILE A 308 -7.38 -10.01 11.14
N GLY A 309 -7.17 -10.13 12.46
CA GLY A 309 -7.82 -11.12 13.30
C GLY A 309 -7.12 -12.48 13.42
N PHE A 310 -5.84 -12.55 13.08
CA PHE A 310 -5.01 -13.77 13.22
C PHE A 310 -4.11 -13.71 14.45
N ASP A 311 -3.79 -14.87 15.00
CA ASP A 311 -2.77 -15.00 16.04
C ASP A 311 -1.37 -14.76 15.45
N PRO A 312 -0.42 -14.25 16.28
CA PRO A 312 0.97 -14.13 15.88
C PRO A 312 1.57 -15.45 15.38
N LEU A 313 2.43 -15.38 14.35
CA LEU A 313 3.15 -16.54 13.79
C LEU A 313 4.58 -16.66 14.33
N PHE A 314 5.19 -15.54 14.70
CA PHE A 314 6.60 -15.48 15.04
C PHE A 314 6.75 -15.24 16.55
N ASP A 315 7.77 -15.85 17.16
CA ASP A 315 8.10 -15.64 18.58
C ASP A 315 8.78 -14.27 18.79
N ARG A 316 7.94 -13.22 18.73
CA ARG A 316 8.33 -11.83 18.93
C ARG A 316 7.36 -11.13 19.85
N PRO A 317 7.84 -10.49 20.92
CA PRO A 317 6.98 -9.71 21.81
C PRO A 317 6.32 -8.54 21.08
N ALA A 318 5.01 -8.37 21.26
CA ALA A 318 4.20 -7.35 20.54
C ALA A 318 4.64 -5.89 20.86
N ASN A 319 5.33 -5.67 21.95
CA ASN A 319 5.78 -4.35 22.44
C ASN A 319 7.28 -4.10 22.27
N ALA A 320 8.04 -5.07 21.74
CA ALA A 320 9.49 -4.98 21.57
C ALA A 320 9.87 -4.78 20.11
N ASN A 321 9.70 -3.54 19.60
CA ASN A 321 10.16 -3.19 18.26
C ASN A 321 11.69 -3.27 18.18
N PRO A 322 12.28 -4.14 17.32
CA PRO A 322 13.72 -4.25 17.16
C PRO A 322 14.40 -2.97 16.64
N LEU A 323 13.63 -2.13 15.94
CA LEU A 323 14.06 -0.85 15.37
C LEU A 323 13.16 0.30 15.88
N PRO A 324 13.23 0.67 17.18
CA PRO A 324 12.27 1.61 17.77
C PRO A 324 12.29 3.00 17.14
N TRP A 325 13.42 3.44 16.60
CA TRP A 325 13.57 4.70 15.88
C TRP A 325 12.75 4.78 14.59
N THR A 326 12.35 3.65 13.99
CA THR A 326 11.48 3.64 12.81
C THR A 326 10.09 4.22 13.10
N GLN A 327 9.64 4.19 14.37
CA GLN A 327 8.34 4.76 14.75
C GLN A 327 8.24 6.26 14.51
N HIS A 328 9.34 6.98 14.69
CA HIS A 328 9.40 8.41 14.42
C HIS A 328 9.11 8.71 12.94
N TRP A 329 9.71 7.95 12.02
CA TRP A 329 9.54 8.11 10.57
C TRP A 329 8.17 7.64 10.05
N LEU A 330 7.61 6.61 10.69
CA LEU A 330 6.31 6.03 10.32
C LEU A 330 5.13 6.75 10.97
N SER A 331 5.39 7.70 11.89
CA SER A 331 4.34 8.47 12.54
C SER A 331 3.87 9.61 11.66
N SER A 332 2.56 9.70 11.41
CA SER A 332 1.95 10.87 10.76
C SER A 332 1.91 12.11 11.66
N ALA A 333 2.15 11.94 12.98
CA ALA A 333 2.21 13.05 13.92
C ALA A 333 3.44 13.92 13.65
N GLY A 334 3.24 15.16 13.20
CA GLY A 334 4.32 16.12 12.89
C GLY A 334 4.84 16.04 11.45
N LEU A 335 4.30 15.20 10.58
CA LEU A 335 4.48 15.37 9.15
C LEU A 335 3.73 16.64 8.74
N GLN A 336 4.51 17.65 8.34
CA GLN A 336 3.95 18.92 7.90
C GLN A 336 3.06 18.67 6.68
N VAL A 337 1.83 19.14 6.76
CA VAL A 337 0.92 19.22 5.64
C VAL A 337 1.55 20.16 4.60
N ALA A 338 1.30 19.93 3.32
CA ALA A 338 1.94 20.66 2.23
C ALA A 338 1.86 22.18 2.43
N PRO A 339 2.88 22.96 2.03
CA PRO A 339 2.92 24.43 2.21
C PRO A 339 1.68 25.17 1.69
N GLN A 340 1.01 24.63 0.68
CA GLN A 340 -0.24 25.17 0.15
C GLN A 340 -1.40 25.20 1.16
N GLU A 341 -1.31 24.46 2.27
CA GLU A 341 -2.31 24.48 3.34
C GLU A 341 -2.03 25.55 4.41
N THR A 342 -0.89 26.19 4.39
CA THR A 342 -0.52 27.25 5.35
C THR A 342 -0.92 28.66 4.89
N GLU A 343 -1.31 28.85 3.63
CA GLU A 343 -1.61 30.17 3.07
C GLU A 343 -3.11 30.50 2.96
N VAL A 344 -4.01 29.54 3.24
CA VAL A 344 -5.45 29.77 3.16
C VAL A 344 -6.07 29.71 4.56
N GLU A 345 -6.19 30.86 5.22
CA GLU A 345 -6.81 31.00 6.55
C GLU A 345 -8.28 30.47 6.63
N SER A 346 -8.88 30.13 5.51
CA SER A 346 -10.25 29.58 5.40
C SER A 346 -10.30 28.06 5.16
N TYR A 347 -9.16 27.36 5.05
CA TYR A 347 -9.14 25.93 4.79
C TYR A 347 -9.21 25.15 6.11
N ILE A 348 -10.37 24.59 6.42
CA ILE A 348 -10.55 23.74 7.60
C ILE A 348 -10.18 22.31 7.21
N ILE A 349 -8.99 21.86 7.64
CA ILE A 349 -8.56 20.48 7.47
C ILE A 349 -9.46 19.56 8.28
N GLY A 350 -10.16 18.64 7.60
CA GLY A 350 -11.02 17.65 8.25
C GLY A 350 -12.39 18.13 8.73
N GLY A 351 -12.78 19.35 8.37
CA GLY A 351 -14.12 19.87 8.65
C GLY A 351 -14.88 20.19 7.37
N VAL A 352 -16.00 19.53 7.13
CA VAL A 352 -16.96 19.99 6.12
C VAL A 352 -17.81 21.10 6.75
N LYS A 353 -17.61 22.33 6.29
CA LYS A 353 -18.49 23.44 6.64
C LYS A 353 -19.65 23.45 5.64
N GLN A 354 -20.83 23.18 6.10
CA GLN A 354 -22.04 23.31 5.30
C GLN A 354 -22.55 24.75 5.45
N ASP A 355 -22.28 25.57 4.43
CA ASP A 355 -22.62 27.01 4.43
C ASP A 355 -24.04 27.31 3.92
N VAL A 356 -24.82 26.28 3.60
CA VAL A 356 -26.21 26.42 3.12
C VAL A 356 -27.17 25.93 4.17
N ASP A 357 -27.86 26.83 4.82
CA ASP A 357 -29.00 26.52 5.68
C ASP A 357 -30.23 26.18 4.84
N LYS A 358 -31.01 25.18 5.26
CA LYS A 358 -32.23 24.74 4.55
C LYS A 358 -33.27 25.84 4.39
N ASP A 359 -33.14 26.94 5.14
CA ASP A 359 -34.05 28.07 5.11
C ASP A 359 -33.64 29.20 4.14
N THR A 360 -32.59 29.00 3.34
CA THR A 360 -32.08 29.99 2.37
C THR A 360 -32.26 29.58 0.91
N LEU A 361 -33.07 28.55 0.62
CA LEU A 361 -33.49 28.15 -0.72
C LEU A 361 -34.90 28.57 -1.01
#